data_aaaa33c86d7d8a93929fe15bb3952298
#
_entry.id   aaaa33c86d7d8a93929fe15bb3952298
#
_cell.length_a   1.000
_cell.length_b   1.000
_cell.length_c   1.000
_cell.angle_alpha   90.00
_cell.angle_beta   90.00
_cell.angle_gamma   90.00
#
_symmetry.space_group_name_H-M   'P 1'
#
loop_
_entity.id
_entity.type
_entity.pdbx_description
1 polymer ?
#
loop_
_entity_poly.entity_id
_entity_poly.type
_entity_poly.pdbx_seq_one_letter_code
_entity_poly.pdbx_strand_id
1 'polypeptide(L)'
;MNPLLTIKGTLAVGLVLALAVAFGIGSGAAGLKTSMMVWVHVMAGVVWIGLLYYFNFVQVPGVGKALADTDGPGPGAINKYIAPNALLWFRMAAAVTWLTGLSALVTIGGGMQGIVNAFMLSDGMAVIGVGAWLGTVMLFDVWVLIWPIQ
;
A
#
# COMPACT_ATOMS: atom_id res chain seq x y z
N MET A 1 -13.89 1.24 31.27
CA MET A 1 -12.65 0.63 30.69
C MET A 1 -12.03 1.63 29.72
N ASN A 2 -10.72 1.86 29.83
CA ASN A 2 -10.04 2.77 28.91
C ASN A 2 -9.87 2.07 27.52
N PRO A 3 -10.49 2.59 26.43
CA PRO A 3 -10.41 1.98 25.11
C PRO A 3 -8.98 1.92 24.55
N LEU A 4 -8.08 2.81 25.01
CA LEU A 4 -6.69 2.88 24.55
C LEU A 4 -5.82 1.71 25.06
N LEU A 5 -6.33 0.90 25.99
CA LEU A 5 -5.63 -0.29 26.49
C LEU A 5 -5.79 -1.53 25.60
N THR A 6 -6.56 -1.44 24.51
CA THR A 6 -6.75 -2.53 23.55
C THR A 6 -6.43 -2.05 22.15
N ILE A 7 -5.84 -2.92 21.32
CA ILE A 7 -5.52 -2.60 19.92
C ILE A 7 -6.78 -2.13 19.17
N LYS A 8 -7.90 -2.84 19.33
CA LYS A 8 -9.18 -2.49 18.68
C LYS A 8 -9.68 -1.11 19.14
N GLY A 9 -9.59 -0.82 20.43
CA GLY A 9 -10.00 0.48 20.98
C GLY A 9 -9.10 1.62 20.50
N THR A 10 -7.78 1.41 20.46
CA THR A 10 -6.82 2.40 19.95
C THR A 10 -7.09 2.70 18.48
N LEU A 11 -7.33 1.68 17.64
CA LEU A 11 -7.67 1.87 16.23
C LEU A 11 -9.00 2.61 16.05
N ALA A 12 -10.02 2.27 16.85
CA ALA A 12 -11.32 2.94 16.80
C ALA A 12 -11.21 4.43 17.18
N VAL A 13 -10.52 4.74 18.28
CA VAL A 13 -10.29 6.13 18.71
C VAL A 13 -9.47 6.90 17.67
N GLY A 14 -8.41 6.31 17.12
CA GLY A 14 -7.60 6.91 16.06
C GLY A 14 -8.44 7.22 14.81
N LEU A 15 -9.30 6.29 14.39
CA LEU A 15 -10.20 6.49 13.27
C LEU A 15 -11.21 7.62 13.52
N VAL A 16 -11.83 7.66 14.70
CA VAL A 16 -12.78 8.72 15.08
C VAL A 16 -12.08 10.08 15.08
N LEU A 17 -10.89 10.19 15.65
CA LEU A 17 -10.11 11.43 15.63
C LEU A 17 -9.73 11.85 14.21
N ALA A 18 -9.28 10.93 13.37
CA ALA A 18 -8.95 11.21 11.98
C ALA A 18 -10.16 11.73 11.19
N LEU A 19 -11.33 11.11 11.38
CA LEU A 19 -12.58 11.56 10.78
C LEU A 19 -12.99 12.95 11.30
N ALA A 20 -12.92 13.18 12.61
CA ALA A 20 -13.25 14.47 13.20
C ALA A 20 -12.35 15.60 12.65
N VAL A 21 -11.05 15.36 12.51
CA VAL A 21 -10.11 16.31 11.91
C VAL A 21 -10.43 16.52 10.43
N ALA A 22 -10.69 15.47 9.67
CA ALA A 22 -11.03 15.54 8.25
C ALA A 22 -12.30 16.34 8.00
N PHE A 23 -13.34 16.18 8.85
CA PHE A 23 -14.56 16.98 8.78
C PHE A 23 -14.36 18.44 9.23
N GLY A 24 -13.54 18.65 10.26
CA GLY A 24 -13.28 20.00 10.80
C GLY A 24 -12.45 20.89 9.90
N ILE A 25 -11.53 20.31 9.12
CA ILE A 25 -10.62 21.04 8.21
C ILE A 25 -11.13 20.99 6.76
N GLY A 26 -11.96 19.99 6.43
CA GLY A 26 -12.40 19.71 5.07
C GLY A 26 -13.35 20.77 4.49
N SER A 27 -13.10 21.14 3.24
CA SER A 27 -13.91 22.09 2.46
C SER A 27 -15.20 21.46 1.89
N GLY A 28 -15.99 20.79 2.74
CA GLY A 28 -17.25 20.16 2.34
C GLY A 28 -17.10 18.76 1.77
N ALA A 29 -18.22 18.18 1.29
CA ALA A 29 -18.29 16.77 0.87
C ALA A 29 -17.35 16.40 -0.29
N ALA A 30 -17.09 17.32 -1.21
CA ALA A 30 -16.17 17.09 -2.34
C ALA A 30 -14.71 17.02 -1.87
N GLY A 31 -14.31 17.92 -0.98
CA GLY A 31 -12.97 17.92 -0.37
C GLY A 31 -12.75 16.66 0.49
N LEU A 32 -13.77 16.25 1.24
CA LEU A 32 -13.70 15.03 2.05
C LEU A 32 -13.48 13.78 1.18
N LYS A 33 -14.20 13.64 0.06
CA LYS A 33 -14.05 12.51 -0.86
C LYS A 33 -12.61 12.40 -1.39
N THR A 34 -12.03 13.52 -1.82
CA THR A 34 -10.64 13.56 -2.32
C THR A 34 -9.65 13.21 -1.21
N SER A 35 -9.80 13.80 -0.03
CA SER A 35 -8.94 13.54 1.12
C SER A 35 -8.98 12.07 1.54
N MET A 36 -10.17 11.46 1.59
CA MET A 36 -10.30 10.03 1.91
C MET A 36 -9.66 9.14 0.87
N MET A 37 -9.79 9.47 -0.43
CA MET A 37 -9.15 8.72 -1.51
C MET A 37 -7.62 8.76 -1.40
N VAL A 38 -7.06 9.96 -1.18
CA VAL A 38 -5.61 10.14 -0.99
C VAL A 38 -5.14 9.41 0.27
N TRP A 39 -5.93 9.49 1.36
CA TRP A 39 -5.61 8.79 2.60
C TRP A 39 -5.54 7.27 2.40
N VAL A 40 -6.52 6.66 1.73
CA VAL A 40 -6.50 5.21 1.43
C VAL A 40 -5.31 4.86 0.54
N HIS A 41 -5.00 5.69 -0.48
CA HIS A 41 -3.84 5.50 -1.35
C HIS A 41 -2.54 5.47 -0.54
N VAL A 42 -2.34 6.45 0.32
CA VAL A 42 -1.12 6.57 1.16
C VAL A 42 -1.03 5.40 2.12
N MET A 43 -2.12 5.05 2.82
CA MET A 43 -2.09 3.94 3.79
C MET A 43 -1.83 2.59 3.12
N ALA A 44 -2.46 2.32 1.98
CA ALA A 44 -2.18 1.12 1.19
C ALA A 44 -0.73 1.10 0.68
N GLY A 45 -0.22 2.25 0.22
CA GLY A 45 1.17 2.42 -0.19
C GLY A 45 2.17 2.14 0.93
N VAL A 46 1.89 2.60 2.15
CA VAL A 46 2.72 2.32 3.34
C VAL A 46 2.78 0.82 3.62
N VAL A 47 1.64 0.12 3.55
CA VAL A 47 1.62 -1.35 3.71
C VAL A 47 2.41 -2.04 2.60
N TRP A 48 2.19 -1.64 1.35
CA TRP A 48 2.87 -2.21 0.19
C TRP A 48 4.39 -2.05 0.26
N ILE A 49 4.86 -0.83 0.42
CA ILE A 49 6.30 -0.53 0.49
C ILE A 49 6.92 -1.07 1.78
N GLY A 50 6.21 -1.01 2.90
CA GLY A 50 6.66 -1.59 4.16
C GLY A 50 6.91 -3.10 4.08
N LEU A 51 6.02 -3.83 3.40
CA LEU A 51 6.21 -5.26 3.15
C LEU A 51 7.34 -5.53 2.16
N LEU A 52 7.56 -4.66 1.16
CA LEU A 52 8.71 -4.75 0.26
C LEU A 52 10.03 -4.67 1.05
N TYR A 53 10.14 -3.70 1.96
CA TYR A 53 11.30 -3.59 2.86
C TYR A 53 11.41 -4.81 3.79
N TYR A 54 10.30 -5.27 4.36
CA TYR A 54 10.29 -6.47 5.19
C TYR A 54 10.86 -7.69 4.43
N PHE A 55 10.42 -7.96 3.21
CA PHE A 55 10.93 -9.07 2.43
C PHE A 55 12.43 -8.94 2.19
N ASN A 56 12.90 -7.77 1.75
CA ASN A 56 14.29 -7.59 1.33
C ASN A 56 15.27 -7.50 2.51
N PHE A 57 14.88 -6.85 3.62
CA PHE A 57 15.80 -6.60 4.73
C PHE A 57 15.62 -7.54 5.93
N VAL A 58 14.49 -8.24 6.02
CA VAL A 58 14.20 -9.10 7.17
C VAL A 58 14.01 -10.55 6.74
N GLN A 59 13.02 -10.84 5.89
CA GLN A 59 12.64 -12.23 5.60
C GLN A 59 13.71 -12.95 4.77
N VAL A 60 14.14 -12.42 3.64
CA VAL A 60 15.13 -13.07 2.76
C VAL A 60 16.46 -13.30 3.48
N PRO A 61 17.07 -12.29 4.15
CA PRO A 61 18.28 -12.52 4.92
C PRO A 61 18.09 -13.50 6.10
N GLY A 62 16.92 -13.46 6.76
CA GLY A 62 16.58 -14.35 7.86
C GLY A 62 16.47 -15.81 7.40
N VAL A 63 15.80 -16.05 6.27
CA VAL A 63 15.70 -17.37 5.66
C VAL A 63 17.09 -17.88 5.23
N GLY A 64 17.93 -17.02 4.64
CA GLY A 64 19.32 -17.36 4.30
C GLY A 64 20.14 -17.82 5.50
N LYS A 65 20.02 -17.12 6.64
CA LYS A 65 20.69 -17.52 7.90
C LYS A 65 20.16 -18.86 8.43
N ALA A 66 18.83 -19.05 8.42
CA ALA A 66 18.20 -20.29 8.88
C ALA A 66 18.56 -21.52 8.01
N LEU A 67 18.84 -21.32 6.71
CA LEU A 67 19.33 -22.37 5.83
C LEU A 67 20.81 -22.71 6.05
N ALA A 68 21.61 -21.72 6.47
CA ALA A 68 23.02 -21.90 6.76
C ALA A 68 23.29 -22.55 8.14
N ASP A 69 22.30 -22.48 9.04
CA ASP A 69 22.37 -23.05 10.39
C ASP A 69 21.94 -24.53 10.35
N THR A 70 22.93 -25.42 10.33
CA THR A 70 22.71 -26.88 10.20
C THR A 70 22.08 -27.49 11.47
N ASP A 71 22.26 -26.86 12.63
CA ASP A 71 21.74 -27.35 13.90
C ASP A 71 20.43 -26.66 14.32
N GLY A 72 19.98 -25.67 13.52
CA GLY A 72 18.79 -24.88 13.77
C GLY A 72 17.50 -25.52 13.23
N PRO A 73 16.34 -24.92 13.56
CA PRO A 73 15.03 -25.41 13.14
C PRO A 73 14.75 -25.21 11.65
N GLY A 74 15.64 -24.52 10.92
CA GLY A 74 15.44 -24.15 9.52
C GLY A 74 14.32 -23.13 9.27
N PRO A 75 14.06 -22.75 8.01
CA PRO A 75 13.08 -21.71 7.65
C PRO A 75 11.64 -22.24 7.50
N GLY A 76 11.35 -23.49 7.81
CA GLY A 76 10.06 -24.13 7.53
C GLY A 76 8.85 -23.41 8.11
N ALA A 77 8.94 -22.91 9.34
CA ALA A 77 7.86 -22.17 9.98
C ALA A 77 7.63 -20.79 9.32
N ILE A 78 8.70 -20.10 8.91
CA ILE A 78 8.61 -18.80 8.21
C ILE A 78 7.89 -19.00 6.87
N ASN A 79 8.33 -19.99 6.10
CA ASN A 79 7.77 -20.26 4.76
C ASN A 79 6.32 -20.77 4.81
N LYS A 80 5.95 -21.52 5.86
CA LYS A 80 4.63 -22.12 6.00
C LYS A 80 3.58 -21.14 6.55
N TYR A 81 3.95 -20.32 7.54
CA TYR A 81 2.98 -19.54 8.30
C TYR A 81 3.07 -18.02 8.09
N ILE A 82 4.25 -17.50 7.82
CA ILE A 82 4.48 -16.06 7.71
C ILE A 82 4.45 -15.60 6.26
N ALA A 83 5.23 -16.25 5.41
CA ALA A 83 5.38 -15.82 4.01
C ALA A 83 4.05 -15.75 3.24
N PRO A 84 3.14 -16.73 3.29
CA PRO A 84 1.89 -16.68 2.53
C PRO A 84 1.00 -15.50 2.96
N ASN A 85 0.93 -15.21 4.25
CA ASN A 85 0.16 -14.09 4.77
C ASN A 85 0.77 -12.74 4.37
N ALA A 86 2.08 -12.59 4.52
CA ALA A 86 2.78 -11.37 4.14
C ALA A 86 2.65 -11.10 2.63
N LEU A 87 2.76 -12.14 1.80
CA LEU A 87 2.59 -12.06 0.34
C LEU A 87 1.15 -11.72 -0.07
N LEU A 88 0.15 -12.23 0.64
CA LEU A 88 -1.25 -11.87 0.41
C LEU A 88 -1.47 -10.37 0.66
N TRP A 89 -1.06 -9.87 1.82
CA TRP A 89 -1.18 -8.45 2.15
C TRP A 89 -0.40 -7.56 1.17
N PHE A 90 0.80 -7.99 0.77
CA PHE A 90 1.61 -7.30 -0.22
C PHE A 90 0.89 -7.11 -1.56
N ARG A 91 0.29 -8.18 -2.10
CA ARG A 91 -0.47 -8.13 -3.36
C ARG A 91 -1.72 -7.27 -3.26
N MET A 92 -2.49 -7.43 -2.18
CA MET A 92 -3.72 -6.65 -2.01
C MET A 92 -3.43 -5.16 -1.81
N ALA A 93 -2.40 -4.84 -1.03
CA ALA A 93 -1.97 -3.46 -0.83
C ALA A 93 -1.48 -2.82 -2.14
N ALA A 94 -0.72 -3.55 -2.97
CA ALA A 94 -0.32 -3.09 -4.30
C ALA A 94 -1.52 -2.75 -5.19
N ALA A 95 -2.51 -3.65 -5.26
CA ALA A 95 -3.73 -3.44 -6.06
C ALA A 95 -4.54 -2.24 -5.56
N VAL A 96 -4.75 -2.12 -4.24
CA VAL A 96 -5.48 -0.98 -3.65
C VAL A 96 -4.73 0.33 -3.89
N THR A 97 -3.41 0.34 -3.73
CA THR A 97 -2.60 1.54 -4.01
C THR A 97 -2.76 1.98 -5.46
N TRP A 98 -2.65 1.07 -6.40
CA TRP A 98 -2.77 1.39 -7.82
C TRP A 98 -4.17 1.91 -8.19
N LEU A 99 -5.23 1.21 -7.77
CA LEU A 99 -6.62 1.60 -8.05
C LEU A 99 -6.97 2.97 -7.46
N THR A 100 -6.56 3.22 -6.22
CA THR A 100 -6.78 4.53 -5.57
C THR A 100 -5.92 5.62 -6.19
N GLY A 101 -4.73 5.29 -6.68
CA GLY A 101 -3.89 6.18 -7.48
C GLY A 101 -4.56 6.63 -8.77
N LEU A 102 -5.13 5.69 -9.54
CA LEU A 102 -5.92 6.03 -10.73
C LEU A 102 -7.13 6.93 -10.39
N SER A 103 -7.84 6.61 -9.31
CA SER A 103 -8.97 7.43 -8.85
C SER A 103 -8.53 8.85 -8.46
N ALA A 104 -7.34 8.99 -7.85
CA ALA A 104 -6.77 10.29 -7.54
C ALA A 104 -6.43 11.09 -8.81
N LEU A 105 -5.88 10.44 -9.85
CA LEU A 105 -5.61 11.09 -11.14
C LEU A 105 -6.89 11.61 -11.80
N VAL A 106 -8.00 10.88 -11.73
CA VAL A 106 -9.31 11.35 -12.22
C VAL A 106 -9.75 12.61 -11.48
N THR A 107 -9.55 12.65 -10.17
CA THR A 107 -9.98 13.79 -9.33
C THR A 107 -9.09 15.01 -9.54
N ILE A 108 -7.78 14.83 -9.56
CA ILE A 108 -6.79 15.92 -9.71
C ILE A 108 -6.80 16.48 -11.14
N GLY A 109 -6.93 15.61 -12.14
CA GLY A 109 -6.91 15.99 -13.55
C GLY A 109 -8.26 16.38 -14.14
N GLY A 110 -9.30 16.53 -13.31
CA GLY A 110 -10.62 16.98 -13.79
C GLY A 110 -11.38 15.96 -14.63
N GLY A 111 -11.15 14.67 -14.43
CA GLY A 111 -11.83 13.59 -15.15
C GLY A 111 -10.87 12.54 -15.73
N MET A 112 -11.36 11.73 -16.66
CA MET A 112 -10.55 10.67 -17.31
C MET A 112 -9.32 11.21 -18.04
N GLN A 113 -9.38 12.47 -18.50
CA GLN A 113 -8.23 13.12 -19.14
C GLN A 113 -7.02 13.22 -18.19
N GLY A 114 -7.25 13.31 -16.87
CA GLY A 114 -6.17 13.29 -15.88
C GLY A 114 -5.32 12.03 -15.92
N ILE A 115 -5.92 10.86 -16.14
CA ILE A 115 -5.17 9.61 -16.35
C ILE A 115 -4.36 9.70 -17.65
N VAL A 116 -4.97 10.12 -18.75
CA VAL A 116 -4.29 10.23 -20.04
C VAL A 116 -3.09 11.18 -19.93
N ASN A 117 -3.29 12.35 -19.36
CA ASN A 117 -2.23 13.35 -19.21
C ASN A 117 -1.08 12.85 -18.30
N ALA A 118 -1.39 12.12 -17.23
CA ALA A 118 -0.38 11.53 -16.37
C ALA A 118 0.45 10.46 -17.13
N PHE A 119 -0.19 9.51 -17.79
CA PHE A 119 0.52 8.48 -18.53
C PHE A 119 1.24 9.00 -19.77
N MET A 120 0.77 10.09 -20.38
CA MET A 120 1.44 10.79 -21.47
C MET A 120 2.49 11.81 -21.01
N LEU A 121 2.65 11.99 -19.69
CA LEU A 121 3.56 12.94 -19.07
C LEU A 121 3.32 14.39 -19.56
N SER A 122 2.10 14.75 -19.85
CA SER A 122 1.67 16.03 -20.42
C SER A 122 0.95 16.92 -19.40
N ASP A 123 0.67 18.16 -19.77
CA ASP A 123 -0.14 19.15 -19.05
C ASP A 123 0.25 19.33 -17.57
N GLY A 124 1.56 19.37 -17.28
CA GLY A 124 2.07 19.56 -15.92
C GLY A 124 1.97 18.32 -15.02
N MET A 125 1.51 17.19 -15.55
CA MET A 125 1.35 15.93 -14.78
C MET A 125 2.55 14.98 -14.89
N ALA A 126 3.69 15.43 -15.43
CA ALA A 126 4.86 14.58 -15.66
C ALA A 126 5.38 13.90 -14.39
N VAL A 127 5.50 14.63 -13.28
CA VAL A 127 6.03 14.09 -12.01
C VAL A 127 5.10 12.98 -11.48
N ILE A 128 3.80 13.25 -11.43
CA ILE A 128 2.79 12.27 -11.00
C ILE A 128 2.73 11.09 -11.99
N GLY A 129 2.90 11.36 -13.30
CA GLY A 129 2.90 10.37 -14.35
C GLY A 129 4.05 9.37 -14.24
N VAL A 130 5.25 9.83 -13.88
CA VAL A 130 6.37 8.91 -13.56
C VAL A 130 5.99 7.98 -12.42
N GLY A 131 5.36 8.49 -11.35
CA GLY A 131 4.86 7.67 -10.25
C GLY A 131 3.80 6.66 -10.71
N ALA A 132 2.88 7.05 -11.60
CA ALA A 132 1.85 6.19 -12.16
C ALA A 132 2.46 5.04 -12.99
N TRP A 133 3.45 5.33 -13.81
CA TRP A 133 4.19 4.31 -14.57
C TRP A 133 4.95 3.35 -13.66
N LEU A 134 5.72 3.86 -12.70
CA LEU A 134 6.46 3.02 -11.75
C LEU A 134 5.50 2.13 -10.94
N GLY A 135 4.40 2.68 -10.46
CA GLY A 135 3.38 1.92 -9.75
C GLY A 135 2.75 0.83 -10.61
N THR A 136 2.54 1.09 -11.91
CA THR A 136 2.01 0.10 -12.87
C THR A 136 3.00 -1.03 -13.13
N VAL A 137 4.27 -0.71 -13.35
CA VAL A 137 5.33 -1.73 -13.52
C VAL A 137 5.43 -2.60 -12.28
N MET A 138 5.48 -1.99 -11.09
CA MET A 138 5.56 -2.72 -9.83
C MET A 138 4.32 -3.60 -9.58
N LEU A 139 3.12 -3.12 -9.93
CA LEU A 139 1.90 -3.93 -9.84
C LEU A 139 1.97 -5.14 -10.77
N PHE A 140 2.42 -4.92 -12.01
CA PHE A 140 2.62 -5.99 -12.99
C PHE A 140 3.61 -7.05 -12.46
N ASP A 141 4.74 -6.64 -11.92
CA ASP A 141 5.72 -7.54 -11.34
C ASP A 141 5.10 -8.40 -10.23
N VAL A 142 4.35 -7.79 -9.34
CA VAL A 142 3.71 -8.50 -8.21
C VAL A 142 2.69 -9.53 -8.68
N TRP A 143 1.84 -9.17 -9.65
CA TRP A 143 0.70 -10.01 -10.04
C TRP A 143 1.02 -10.99 -11.17
N VAL A 144 1.94 -10.66 -12.05
CA VAL A 144 2.23 -11.46 -13.26
C VAL A 144 3.52 -12.26 -13.13
N LEU A 145 4.55 -11.68 -12.51
CA LEU A 145 5.85 -12.34 -12.38
C LEU A 145 6.00 -13.08 -11.05
N ILE A 146 5.65 -12.44 -9.94
CA ILE A 146 5.91 -12.99 -8.61
C ILE A 146 4.82 -14.01 -8.21
N TRP A 147 3.54 -13.66 -8.36
CA TRP A 147 2.45 -14.54 -7.92
C TRP A 147 2.45 -15.95 -8.54
N PRO A 148 2.62 -16.14 -9.86
CA PRO A 148 2.56 -17.49 -10.45
C PRO A 148 3.67 -18.45 -9.99
N ILE A 149 4.74 -17.91 -9.39
CA ILE A 149 5.92 -18.68 -8.98
C ILE A 149 5.87 -19.08 -7.49
N GLN A 150 4.92 -18.55 -6.74
CA GLN A 150 4.71 -18.78 -5.31
C GLN A 150 3.69 -19.91 -5.07
#